data_1dd5f2db31a89bf7b6f2b85de74b64c3
#
_entry.id   1dd5f2db31a89bf7b6f2b85de74b64c3
#
_cell.length_a   1.000
_cell.length_b   1.000
_cell.length_c   1.000
_cell.angle_alpha   90.00
_cell.angle_beta   90.00
_cell.angle_gamma   90.00
#
_symmetry.space_group_name_H-M   'P 1'
#
loop_
_entity.id
_entity.type
_entity.pdbx_description
1 polymer ?
#
loop_
_entity_poly.entity_id
_entity_poly.type
_entity_poly.pdbx_seq_one_letter_code
_entity_poly.pdbx_strand_id
1 'polypeptide(L)'
;MIKKHFLKTLAVGIIALLTLSFVQQATVKKYKCLIQLTNYKGEGAYIVVSLINPEGKYEQTLQILGDDPEWYDDLTLWWKFYGKRQTIDGITGATISGGERAVKILTIDDSKLNKGYKIRFETAVEDEYYYAKDAEVEFKTENLNTKVEGKGYIRYVRLMPND
;
A
#
# COMPACT_ATOMS: atom_id res chain seq x y z
N MET A 1 54.32 23.09 19.39
CA MET A 1 53.81 21.88 18.73
C MET A 1 52.41 21.43 19.22
N ILE A 2 52.10 21.61 20.47
CA ILE A 2 50.85 21.17 21.13
C ILE A 2 49.56 21.83 20.56
N LYS A 3 49.61 23.16 20.25
CA LYS A 3 48.43 23.87 19.67
C LYS A 3 47.90 23.34 18.31
N LYS A 4 48.80 22.82 17.46
CA LYS A 4 48.37 22.27 16.14
C LYS A 4 47.64 20.93 16.25
N HIS A 5 47.95 20.11 17.24
CA HIS A 5 47.27 18.84 17.44
C HIS A 5 45.91 19.04 18.09
N PHE A 6 45.78 20.01 18.99
CA PHE A 6 44.52 20.36 19.65
C PHE A 6 43.47 20.88 18.64
N LEU A 7 43.90 21.69 17.67
CA LEU A 7 43.00 22.19 16.62
C LEU A 7 42.53 21.09 15.65
N LYS A 8 43.39 20.10 15.35
CA LYS A 8 43.02 18.94 14.50
C LYS A 8 42.05 17.99 15.19
N THR A 9 42.24 17.73 16.50
CA THR A 9 41.32 16.90 17.28
C THR A 9 39.96 17.57 17.48
N LEU A 10 39.92 18.89 17.65
CA LEU A 10 38.67 19.64 17.73
C LEU A 10 37.90 19.61 16.41
N ALA A 11 38.59 19.77 15.28
CA ALA A 11 37.95 19.70 13.93
C ALA A 11 37.37 18.33 13.63
N VAL A 12 38.06 17.24 14.01
CA VAL A 12 37.56 15.86 13.83
C VAL A 12 36.33 15.61 14.72
N GLY A 13 36.31 16.14 15.94
CA GLY A 13 35.17 16.04 16.86
C GLY A 13 33.91 16.75 16.32
N ILE A 14 34.08 17.93 15.71
CA ILE A 14 32.95 18.68 15.10
C ILE A 14 32.39 17.98 13.87
N ILE A 15 33.24 17.38 13.01
CA ILE A 15 32.79 16.61 11.84
C ILE A 15 32.03 15.36 12.27
N ALA A 16 32.46 14.69 13.35
CA ALA A 16 31.74 13.52 13.88
C ALA A 16 30.37 13.88 14.47
N LEU A 17 30.18 15.08 15.01
CA LEU A 17 28.85 15.53 15.49
C LEU A 17 27.89 15.90 14.36
N LEU A 18 28.39 16.30 13.20
CA LEU A 18 27.55 16.67 12.04
C LEU A 18 26.99 15.46 11.27
N THR A 19 27.46 14.25 11.55
CA THR A 19 26.94 12.99 10.95
C THR A 19 25.83 12.35 11.78
N LEU A 20 25.24 13.03 12.75
CA LEU A 20 23.97 12.62 13.34
C LEU A 20 22.91 12.75 12.27
N SER A 21 22.87 11.74 11.39
CA SER A 21 21.81 11.55 10.41
C SER A 21 20.48 11.63 11.16
N PHE A 22 19.67 12.59 10.82
CA PHE A 22 18.27 12.62 11.21
C PHE A 22 17.64 11.36 10.64
N VAL A 23 17.54 10.32 11.43
CA VAL A 23 16.65 9.21 11.14
C VAL A 23 15.25 9.80 11.22
N GLN A 24 14.71 10.21 10.07
CA GLN A 24 13.35 10.65 9.99
C GLN A 24 12.48 9.44 10.34
N GLN A 25 11.93 9.45 11.52
CA GLN A 25 11.04 8.39 11.97
C GLN A 25 9.81 8.42 11.08
N ALA A 26 9.57 7.32 10.36
CA ALA A 26 8.40 7.20 9.50
C ALA A 26 7.14 7.41 10.34
N THR A 27 6.40 8.46 10.04
CA THR A 27 5.12 8.73 10.71
C THR A 27 4.04 7.94 10.00
N VAL A 28 3.64 6.85 10.63
CA VAL A 28 2.61 5.96 10.09
C VAL A 28 1.22 6.52 10.41
N LYS A 29 0.39 6.68 9.39
CA LYS A 29 -1.02 7.08 9.54
C LYS A 29 -1.97 5.98 9.11
N LYS A 30 -3.16 6.02 9.71
CA LYS A 30 -4.26 5.13 9.38
C LYS A 30 -5.22 5.82 8.42
N TYR A 31 -5.65 5.08 7.42
CA TYR A 31 -6.63 5.52 6.43
C TYR A 31 -7.78 4.51 6.38
N LYS A 32 -9.00 5.00 6.53
CA LYS A 32 -10.19 4.19 6.29
C LYS A 32 -10.40 4.05 4.79
N CYS A 33 -10.33 2.83 4.30
CA CYS A 33 -10.55 2.48 2.91
C CYS A 33 -11.90 1.80 2.75
N LEU A 34 -12.78 2.41 1.98
CA LEU A 34 -14.06 1.84 1.60
C LEU A 34 -13.92 1.26 0.19
N ILE A 35 -14.32 0.00 0.03
CA ILE A 35 -14.35 -0.73 -1.24
C ILE A 35 -15.79 -1.15 -1.49
N GLN A 36 -16.41 -0.67 -2.56
CA GLN A 36 -17.75 -1.07 -2.99
C GLN A 36 -17.64 -1.91 -4.26
N LEU A 37 -18.19 -3.10 -4.27
CA LEU A 37 -18.21 -3.96 -5.45
C LEU A 37 -19.41 -3.67 -6.36
N THR A 38 -19.25 -4.02 -7.63
CA THR A 38 -20.34 -4.09 -8.62
C THR A 38 -21.27 -5.25 -8.28
N ASN A 39 -22.49 -5.25 -8.82
CA ASN A 39 -23.44 -6.34 -8.64
C ASN A 39 -23.14 -7.49 -9.63
N TYR A 40 -21.91 -8.06 -9.57
CA TYR A 40 -21.61 -9.25 -10.36
C TYR A 40 -22.21 -10.50 -9.72
N LYS A 41 -22.30 -11.57 -10.46
CA LYS A 41 -22.75 -12.89 -10.00
C LYS A 41 -21.54 -13.83 -9.98
N GLY A 42 -21.47 -14.71 -9.02
CA GLY A 42 -20.36 -15.66 -8.85
C GLY A 42 -19.81 -15.64 -7.44
N GLU A 43 -18.65 -16.24 -7.28
CA GLU A 43 -17.95 -16.36 -6.00
C GLU A 43 -17.46 -14.99 -5.49
N GLY A 44 -17.03 -14.96 -4.25
CA GLY A 44 -16.49 -13.73 -3.64
C GLY A 44 -15.18 -13.30 -4.30
N ALA A 45 -15.02 -11.99 -4.51
CA ALA A 45 -13.78 -11.45 -5.08
C ALA A 45 -12.64 -11.47 -4.06
N TYR A 46 -11.50 -11.99 -4.51
CA TYR A 46 -10.20 -11.77 -3.90
C TYR A 46 -9.74 -10.36 -4.25
N ILE A 47 -9.27 -9.60 -3.27
CA ILE A 47 -8.80 -8.23 -3.48
C ILE A 47 -7.46 -8.05 -2.78
N VAL A 48 -6.46 -7.60 -3.52
CA VAL A 48 -5.19 -7.12 -2.96
C VAL A 48 -5.10 -5.62 -3.08
N VAL A 49 -4.76 -4.98 -1.98
CA VAL A 49 -4.46 -3.55 -1.91
C VAL A 49 -2.97 -3.39 -1.73
N SER A 50 -2.31 -2.76 -2.68
CA SER A 50 -0.85 -2.58 -2.70
C SER A 50 -0.47 -1.11 -2.77
N LEU A 51 0.65 -0.78 -2.12
CA LEU A 51 1.32 0.49 -2.31
C LEU A 51 2.29 0.36 -3.48
N ILE A 52 2.14 1.25 -4.46
CA ILE A 52 2.98 1.32 -5.67
C ILE A 52 3.83 2.58 -5.57
N ASN A 53 5.12 2.44 -5.78
CA ASN A 53 6.05 3.57 -5.74
C ASN A 53 5.98 4.45 -7.01
N PRO A 54 6.64 5.62 -7.04
CA PRO A 54 6.60 6.52 -8.19
C PRO A 54 7.12 5.90 -9.49
N GLU A 55 8.00 4.89 -9.41
CA GLU A 55 8.52 4.13 -10.56
C GLU A 55 7.55 3.05 -11.05
N GLY A 56 6.36 2.94 -10.44
CA GLY A 56 5.33 1.99 -10.81
C GLY A 56 5.55 0.56 -10.29
N LYS A 57 6.47 0.36 -9.35
CA LYS A 57 6.79 -0.94 -8.76
C LYS A 57 6.02 -1.15 -7.45
N TYR A 58 5.70 -2.40 -7.17
CA TYR A 58 5.16 -2.79 -5.86
C TYR A 58 6.18 -2.51 -4.76
N GLU A 59 5.73 -1.90 -3.68
CA GLU A 59 6.56 -1.63 -2.51
C GLU A 59 6.06 -2.37 -1.28
N GLN A 60 4.75 -2.38 -1.06
CA GLN A 60 4.14 -3.00 0.11
C GLN A 60 2.74 -3.55 -0.22
N THR A 61 2.39 -4.70 0.32
CA THR A 61 1.02 -5.18 0.42
C THR A 61 0.37 -4.56 1.65
N LEU A 62 -0.70 -3.79 1.45
CA LEU A 62 -1.41 -3.09 2.53
C LEU A 62 -2.54 -3.94 3.12
N GLN A 63 -3.23 -4.70 2.26
CA GLN A 63 -4.37 -5.52 2.65
C GLN A 63 -4.58 -6.65 1.65
N ILE A 64 -5.02 -7.80 2.13
CA ILE A 64 -5.55 -8.90 1.34
C ILE A 64 -6.95 -9.21 1.86
N LEU A 65 -7.90 -9.39 0.96
CA LEU A 65 -9.25 -9.89 1.20
C LEU A 65 -9.40 -11.18 0.39
N GLY A 66 -9.61 -12.26 1.08
CA GLY A 66 -9.56 -13.63 0.59
C GLY A 66 -8.69 -14.45 1.52
N ASP A 67 -9.28 -15.42 2.20
CA ASP A 67 -8.66 -16.19 3.26
C ASP A 67 -8.11 -17.56 2.80
N ASP A 68 -8.35 -17.92 1.53
CA ASP A 68 -7.80 -19.13 0.95
C ASP A 68 -6.57 -18.82 0.06
N PRO A 69 -5.35 -19.20 0.52
CA PRO A 69 -4.12 -18.97 -0.25
C PRO A 69 -4.04 -19.74 -1.56
N GLU A 70 -4.88 -20.75 -1.77
CA GLU A 70 -4.91 -21.54 -3.02
C GLU A 70 -5.19 -20.65 -4.24
N TRP A 71 -5.98 -19.61 -4.07
CA TRP A 71 -6.38 -18.70 -5.14
C TRP A 71 -5.52 -17.42 -5.27
N TYR A 72 -4.44 -17.30 -4.51
CA TYR A 72 -3.61 -16.07 -4.56
C TYR A 72 -2.83 -15.91 -5.86
N ASP A 73 -2.54 -16.98 -6.59
CA ASP A 73 -1.85 -16.91 -7.87
C ASP A 73 -2.73 -16.36 -9.01
N ASP A 74 -4.06 -16.34 -8.85
CA ASP A 74 -4.99 -15.63 -9.74
C ASP A 74 -4.72 -14.12 -9.74
N LEU A 75 -4.23 -13.57 -8.65
CA LEU A 75 -3.78 -12.19 -8.53
C LEU A 75 -2.38 -12.03 -9.14
N THR A 76 -2.24 -12.35 -10.40
CA THR A 76 -0.99 -12.67 -11.11
C THR A 76 0.12 -11.65 -10.95
N LEU A 77 -0.15 -10.33 -11.01
CA LEU A 77 0.90 -9.32 -10.90
C LEU A 77 1.39 -9.18 -9.46
N TRP A 78 0.47 -9.14 -8.52
CA TRP A 78 0.81 -9.12 -7.11
C TRP A 78 1.54 -10.40 -6.69
N TRP A 79 1.10 -11.58 -7.16
CA TRP A 79 1.73 -12.85 -6.86
C TRP A 79 3.19 -12.92 -7.33
N LYS A 80 3.51 -12.36 -8.50
CA LYS A 80 4.90 -12.23 -8.97
C LYS A 80 5.78 -11.41 -8.05
N PHE A 81 5.22 -10.40 -7.41
CA PHE A 81 5.92 -9.59 -6.42
C PHE A 81 6.02 -10.32 -5.07
N TYR A 82 4.93 -10.93 -4.64
CA TYR A 82 4.75 -11.48 -3.30
C TYR A 82 5.11 -12.97 -3.21
N GLY A 83 4.78 -13.80 -4.17
CA GLY A 83 4.80 -15.28 -4.13
C GLY A 83 6.13 -15.95 -3.80
N LYS A 84 7.21 -15.16 -3.66
CA LYS A 84 8.53 -15.61 -3.17
C LYS A 84 8.77 -15.28 -1.68
N ARG A 85 7.85 -14.63 -1.02
CA ARG A 85 7.96 -14.20 0.38
C ARG A 85 7.03 -15.04 1.23
N GLN A 86 7.55 -15.63 2.31
CA GLN A 86 6.80 -16.57 3.14
C GLN A 86 5.90 -15.93 4.21
N THR A 87 5.96 -14.62 4.40
CA THR A 87 5.20 -13.92 5.45
C THR A 87 4.27 -12.89 4.83
N ILE A 88 2.97 -13.03 5.07
CA ILE A 88 1.96 -12.05 4.67
C ILE A 88 1.88 -11.00 5.79
N ASP A 89 2.41 -9.80 5.54
CA ASP A 89 2.27 -8.67 6.47
C ASP A 89 0.90 -7.98 6.33
N GLY A 90 0.08 -8.41 5.37
CA GLY A 90 -1.27 -7.92 5.15
C GLY A 90 -2.29 -8.65 6.05
N ILE A 91 -3.22 -7.93 6.65
CA ILE A 91 -4.34 -8.51 7.37
C ILE A 91 -5.25 -9.18 6.37
N THR A 92 -5.40 -10.50 6.47
CA THR A 92 -6.31 -11.27 5.64
C THR A 92 -7.75 -11.14 6.17
N GLY A 93 -8.71 -11.22 5.27
CA GLY A 93 -10.14 -11.27 5.58
C GLY A 93 -10.84 -12.05 4.49
N ALA A 94 -12.09 -12.46 4.70
CA ALA A 94 -12.89 -13.17 3.71
C ALA A 94 -12.99 -12.39 2.39
N THR A 95 -13.26 -13.10 1.31
CA THR A 95 -13.64 -12.54 0.01
C THR A 95 -14.90 -11.66 0.13
N ILE A 96 -15.16 -10.83 -0.87
CA ILE A 96 -16.32 -9.93 -0.87
C ILE A 96 -17.23 -10.30 -2.04
N SER A 97 -18.50 -10.55 -1.74
CA SER A 97 -19.50 -10.91 -2.75
C SER A 97 -19.92 -9.68 -3.59
N GLY A 98 -20.48 -9.97 -4.78
CA GLY A 98 -21.01 -8.93 -5.66
C GLY A 98 -22.07 -8.06 -4.96
N GLY A 99 -21.95 -6.75 -5.13
CA GLY A 99 -22.82 -5.75 -4.50
C GLY A 99 -22.47 -5.38 -3.06
N GLU A 100 -21.62 -6.15 -2.40
CA GLU A 100 -21.22 -5.89 -1.03
C GLU A 100 -20.18 -4.76 -0.90
N ARG A 101 -19.95 -4.38 0.36
CA ARG A 101 -19.02 -3.31 0.74
C ARG A 101 -18.10 -3.79 1.86
N ALA A 102 -16.80 -3.53 1.71
CA ALA A 102 -15.85 -3.64 2.80
C ALA A 102 -15.33 -2.28 3.24
N VAL A 103 -15.00 -2.19 4.53
CA VAL A 103 -14.26 -1.06 5.11
C VAL A 103 -13.05 -1.62 5.82
N LYS A 104 -11.86 -1.20 5.41
CA LYS A 104 -10.58 -1.64 5.96
C LYS A 104 -9.76 -0.44 6.43
N ILE A 105 -8.87 -0.68 7.38
CA ILE A 105 -7.92 0.34 7.83
C ILE A 105 -6.57 0.02 7.19
N LEU A 106 -6.14 0.91 6.33
CA LEU A 106 -4.81 0.84 5.72
C LEU A 106 -3.83 1.66 6.56
N THR A 107 -2.68 1.08 6.84
CA THR A 107 -1.59 1.73 7.59
C THR A 107 -0.49 2.10 6.60
N ILE A 108 -0.27 3.39 6.38
CA ILE A 108 0.63 3.91 5.35
C ILE A 108 1.57 4.95 5.96
N ASP A 109 2.83 4.94 5.53
CA ASP A 109 3.79 5.98 5.89
C ASP A 109 3.36 7.32 5.26
N ASP A 110 3.04 8.29 6.14
CA ASP A 110 2.54 9.62 5.74
C ASP A 110 3.57 10.42 4.93
N SER A 111 4.85 10.12 5.06
CA SER A 111 5.90 10.74 4.25
C SER A 111 5.75 10.48 2.74
N LYS A 112 4.98 9.48 2.36
CA LYS A 112 4.68 9.08 0.98
C LYS A 112 3.51 9.87 0.36
N LEU A 113 2.72 10.57 1.19
CA LEU A 113 1.62 11.42 0.70
C LEU A 113 2.18 12.55 -0.18
N ASN A 114 1.56 12.81 -1.32
CA ASN A 114 1.99 13.80 -2.33
C ASN A 114 3.39 13.54 -2.95
N LYS A 115 3.88 12.30 -2.91
CA LYS A 115 5.20 11.91 -3.45
C LYS A 115 5.13 10.98 -4.67
N GLY A 116 3.99 10.95 -5.37
CA GLY A 116 3.82 10.15 -6.58
C GLY A 116 3.48 8.68 -6.34
N TYR A 117 3.26 8.29 -5.09
CA TYR A 117 2.79 6.95 -4.75
C TYR A 117 1.34 6.74 -5.16
N LYS A 118 0.97 5.47 -5.38
CA LYS A 118 -0.40 5.06 -5.69
C LYS A 118 -0.82 3.91 -4.80
N ILE A 119 -2.11 3.83 -4.53
CA ILE A 119 -2.75 2.67 -3.91
C ILE A 119 -3.48 1.93 -5.02
N ARG A 120 -3.04 0.71 -5.32
CA ARG A 120 -3.60 -0.15 -6.36
C ARG A 120 -4.47 -1.21 -5.74
N PHE A 121 -5.59 -1.46 -6.38
CA PHE A 121 -6.51 -2.54 -6.08
C PHE A 121 -6.49 -3.52 -7.24
N GLU A 122 -6.13 -4.76 -6.96
CA GLU A 122 -6.21 -5.88 -7.87
C GLU A 122 -7.35 -6.78 -7.41
N THR A 123 -8.14 -7.30 -8.35
CA THR A 123 -9.26 -8.18 -8.04
C THR A 123 -9.25 -9.40 -8.94
N ALA A 124 -9.58 -10.55 -8.37
CA ALA A 124 -9.84 -11.79 -9.09
C ALA A 124 -11.07 -12.47 -8.48
N VAL A 125 -11.81 -13.21 -9.30
CA VAL A 125 -12.86 -14.13 -8.87
C VAL A 125 -12.50 -15.49 -9.42
N GLU A 126 -12.67 -16.54 -8.62
CA GLU A 126 -12.36 -17.91 -8.96
C GLU A 126 -12.97 -18.30 -10.31
N ASP A 127 -12.17 -18.90 -11.19
CA ASP A 127 -12.54 -19.32 -12.55
C ASP A 127 -13.05 -18.18 -13.46
N GLU A 128 -12.86 -16.91 -13.08
CA GLU A 128 -13.33 -15.74 -13.79
C GLU A 128 -12.19 -14.78 -14.14
N TYR A 129 -12.48 -13.49 -14.31
CA TYR A 129 -11.50 -12.50 -14.75
C TYR A 129 -10.62 -11.98 -13.62
N TYR A 130 -9.37 -11.67 -13.95
CA TYR A 130 -8.44 -10.93 -13.15
C TYR A 130 -8.26 -9.49 -13.66
N TYR A 131 -8.41 -8.53 -12.78
CA TYR A 131 -8.20 -7.12 -13.07
C TYR A 131 -6.97 -6.60 -12.30
N ALA A 132 -5.83 -6.54 -12.98
CA ALA A 132 -4.53 -6.13 -12.41
C ALA A 132 -4.50 -4.68 -11.89
N LYS A 133 -5.40 -3.84 -12.35
CA LYS A 133 -5.54 -2.43 -11.97
C LYS A 133 -7.03 -2.10 -11.96
N ASP A 134 -7.79 -2.83 -11.17
CA ASP A 134 -9.23 -2.58 -11.08
C ASP A 134 -9.48 -1.14 -10.65
N ALA A 135 -8.82 -0.69 -9.59
CA ALA A 135 -8.77 0.73 -9.24
C ALA A 135 -7.34 1.16 -8.87
N GLU A 136 -6.99 2.40 -9.14
CA GLU A 136 -5.76 3.03 -8.67
C GLU A 136 -6.07 4.43 -8.11
N VAL A 137 -5.68 4.68 -6.87
CA VAL A 137 -5.80 5.98 -6.21
C VAL A 137 -4.41 6.60 -6.10
N GLU A 138 -4.18 7.74 -6.72
CA GLU A 138 -2.96 8.51 -6.44
C GLU A 138 -2.98 8.97 -4.98
N PHE A 139 -1.92 8.64 -4.24
CA PHE A 139 -1.84 8.96 -2.82
C PHE A 139 -1.48 10.44 -2.62
N LYS A 140 -2.49 11.29 -2.87
CA LYS A 140 -2.44 12.75 -2.78
C LYS A 140 -3.55 13.28 -1.90
N THR A 141 -3.30 14.40 -1.23
CA THR A 141 -4.28 15.07 -0.38
C THR A 141 -5.59 15.38 -1.11
N GLU A 142 -5.51 15.80 -2.36
CA GLU A 142 -6.69 16.14 -3.20
C GLU A 142 -7.58 14.94 -3.52
N ASN A 143 -7.03 13.71 -3.51
CA ASN A 143 -7.75 12.47 -3.77
C ASN A 143 -8.33 11.83 -2.50
N LEU A 144 -7.94 12.33 -1.33
CA LEU A 144 -8.55 11.87 -0.08
C LEU A 144 -10.02 12.28 -0.04
N ASN A 145 -10.87 11.39 0.46
CA ASN A 145 -12.33 11.54 0.51
C ASN A 145 -13.04 11.53 -0.87
N THR A 146 -12.33 11.41 -1.99
CA THR A 146 -12.93 11.27 -3.30
C THR A 146 -13.26 9.81 -3.62
N LYS A 147 -14.26 9.60 -4.48
CA LYS A 147 -14.54 8.27 -5.06
C LYS A 147 -13.70 8.09 -6.31
N VAL A 148 -13.02 6.94 -6.40
CA VAL A 148 -12.33 6.52 -7.62
C VAL A 148 -13.03 5.27 -8.13
N GLU A 149 -13.51 5.32 -9.37
CA GLU A 149 -14.23 4.22 -10.00
C GLU A 149 -13.27 3.08 -10.37
N GLY A 150 -13.74 1.86 -10.22
CA GLY A 150 -13.06 0.65 -10.69
C GLY A 150 -13.41 0.35 -12.16
N LYS A 151 -12.69 -0.63 -12.72
CA LYS A 151 -12.83 -1.06 -14.11
C LYS A 151 -13.35 -2.49 -14.23
N GLY A 152 -13.37 -3.22 -13.12
CA GLY A 152 -13.73 -4.62 -13.02
C GLY A 152 -14.80 -4.90 -11.97
N TYR A 153 -14.44 -5.67 -10.96
CA TYR A 153 -15.36 -6.02 -9.86
C TYR A 153 -15.60 -4.87 -8.89
N ILE A 154 -14.66 -3.93 -8.78
CA ILE A 154 -14.83 -2.73 -7.96
C ILE A 154 -15.73 -1.72 -8.68
N ARG A 155 -16.80 -1.27 -8.03
CA ARG A 155 -17.60 -0.13 -8.50
C ARG A 155 -16.88 1.17 -8.19
N TYR A 156 -16.40 1.35 -6.94
CA TYR A 156 -15.55 2.45 -6.54
C TYR A 156 -14.82 2.15 -5.23
N VAL A 157 -13.74 2.86 -5.03
CA VAL A 157 -13.02 2.92 -3.75
C VAL A 157 -13.01 4.36 -3.22
N ARG A 158 -12.84 4.50 -1.91
CA ARG A 158 -12.71 5.80 -1.26
C ARG A 158 -11.73 5.69 -0.10
N LEU A 159 -10.69 6.52 -0.11
CA LEU A 159 -9.70 6.59 0.95
C LEU A 159 -9.96 7.83 1.81
N MET A 160 -10.07 7.65 3.13
CA MET A 160 -10.38 8.71 4.08
C MET A 160 -9.35 8.70 5.20
N PRO A 161 -8.83 9.86 5.66
CA PRO A 161 -8.06 9.91 6.89
C PRO A 161 -8.86 9.30 8.05
N ASN A 162 -8.17 8.59 8.94
CA ASN A 162 -8.78 7.97 10.11
C ASN A 162 -8.08 8.55 11.35
N ASP A 163 -8.55 9.74 11.72
CA ASP A 163 -8.11 10.48 12.93
C ASP A 163 -8.57 9.78 14.20
#